data_86a07f5d07b88085f54eb852fa80ce97
#
_entry.id   86a07f5d07b88085f54eb852fa80ce97
#
_cell.length_a   1.000
_cell.length_b   1.000
_cell.length_c   1.000
_cell.angle_alpha   90.00
_cell.angle_beta   90.00
_cell.angle_gamma   90.00
#
_symmetry.space_group_name_H-M   'P 1'
#
loop_
_entity.id
_entity.type
_entity.pdbx_description
1 polymer ?
#
loop_
_entity_poly.entity_id
_entity_poly.type
_entity_poly.pdbx_seq_one_letter_code
_entity_poly.pdbx_strand_id
1 'polypeptide(L)'
;GEMAFKDCTGLTEIFIPNKVKTISEEAFSGCTSLQNAYIGSSVSVIKKYIFSGCTALKNIVFGGDYYNFTDLSSTAVTGTYTYYPSKYADGWSHYDVVNMKSYSAPTSVAISGTTEAAPGAKVTLKVTATPAGGEFNNVYVLKSSNPNVASISDDGTIIARATGITTITAYTVSGASASVTFSVTPDKPQNLT
;
A
#
# COMPACT_ATOMS: atom_id res chain seq x y z
N GLY A 1 -5.61 -15.45 -5.92
CA GLY A 1 -5.93 -16.44 -6.96
C GLY A 1 -6.15 -15.77 -8.30
N GLU A 2 -6.34 -16.56 -9.34
CA GLU A 2 -6.69 -16.07 -10.66
C GLU A 2 -8.00 -15.28 -10.59
N MET A 3 -8.10 -14.19 -11.36
CA MET A 3 -9.30 -13.36 -11.48
C MET A 3 -9.84 -12.81 -10.13
N ALA A 4 -8.99 -12.72 -9.08
CA ALA A 4 -9.46 -12.44 -7.70
C ALA A 4 -10.25 -11.13 -7.56
N PHE A 5 -9.96 -10.12 -8.39
CA PHE A 5 -10.63 -8.81 -8.44
C PHE A 5 -11.07 -8.47 -9.87
N LYS A 6 -11.27 -9.48 -10.73
CA LYS A 6 -11.72 -9.26 -12.09
C LYS A 6 -13.06 -8.51 -12.09
N ASP A 7 -13.18 -7.52 -12.98
CA ASP A 7 -14.37 -6.69 -13.16
C ASP A 7 -14.82 -5.92 -11.89
N CYS A 8 -13.90 -5.69 -10.94
CA CYS A 8 -14.15 -4.80 -9.80
C CYS A 8 -14.14 -3.33 -10.28
N THR A 9 -15.20 -2.91 -10.98
CA THR A 9 -15.28 -1.61 -11.64
C THR A 9 -15.28 -0.41 -10.69
N GLY A 10 -15.62 -0.60 -9.41
CA GLY A 10 -15.56 0.43 -8.37
C GLY A 10 -14.18 0.59 -7.71
N LEU A 11 -13.20 -0.27 -8.02
CA LEU A 11 -11.87 -0.21 -7.44
C LEU A 11 -11.06 0.92 -8.07
N THR A 12 -10.69 1.94 -7.29
CA THR A 12 -9.93 3.10 -7.77
C THR A 12 -8.43 3.01 -7.48
N GLU A 13 -8.05 2.28 -6.45
CA GLU A 13 -6.67 2.09 -6.03
C GLU A 13 -6.48 0.70 -5.41
N ILE A 14 -5.31 0.10 -5.59
CA ILE A 14 -4.95 -1.17 -4.95
C ILE A 14 -3.53 -1.12 -4.37
N PHE A 15 -3.39 -1.59 -3.13
CA PHE A 15 -2.11 -1.81 -2.49
C PHE A 15 -1.91 -3.32 -2.25
N ILE A 16 -0.99 -3.92 -3.00
CA ILE A 16 -0.59 -5.33 -2.83
C ILE A 16 0.43 -5.42 -1.69
N PRO A 17 0.10 -6.09 -0.58
CA PRO A 17 0.98 -6.14 0.58
C PRO A 17 2.30 -6.88 0.32
N ASN A 18 3.34 -6.51 1.10
CA ASN A 18 4.67 -7.13 1.03
C ASN A 18 4.73 -8.63 1.42
N LYS A 19 3.60 -9.24 1.79
CA LYS A 19 3.51 -10.70 2.03
C LYS A 19 3.07 -11.48 0.78
N VAL A 20 2.55 -10.81 -0.24
CA VAL A 20 2.12 -11.43 -1.50
C VAL A 20 3.35 -11.76 -2.33
N LYS A 21 3.45 -12.99 -2.82
CA LYS A 21 4.54 -13.47 -3.68
C LYS A 21 4.16 -13.54 -5.14
N THR A 22 2.89 -13.79 -5.43
CA THR A 22 2.40 -14.00 -6.79
C THR A 22 1.12 -13.21 -7.03
N ILE A 23 1.06 -12.49 -8.14
CA ILE A 23 -0.17 -11.95 -8.72
C ILE A 23 -0.54 -12.86 -9.88
N SER A 24 -1.71 -13.51 -9.76
CA SER A 24 -2.18 -14.50 -10.72
C SER A 24 -2.78 -13.85 -11.96
N GLU A 25 -3.04 -14.66 -12.99
CA GLU A 25 -3.58 -14.22 -14.27
C GLU A 25 -4.91 -13.49 -14.10
N GLU A 26 -5.09 -12.39 -14.85
CA GLU A 26 -6.28 -11.54 -14.86
C GLU A 26 -6.74 -11.02 -13.48
N ALA A 27 -5.86 -10.98 -12.47
CA ALA A 27 -6.25 -10.69 -11.10
C ALA A 27 -7.03 -9.37 -10.93
N PHE A 28 -6.78 -8.36 -11.76
CA PHE A 28 -7.45 -7.05 -11.77
C PHE A 28 -8.00 -6.69 -13.16
N SER A 29 -8.14 -7.67 -14.04
CA SER A 29 -8.68 -7.44 -15.40
C SER A 29 -10.09 -6.84 -15.31
N GLY A 30 -10.36 -5.81 -16.13
CA GLY A 30 -11.66 -5.14 -16.16
C GLY A 30 -11.95 -4.18 -15.00
N CYS A 31 -10.96 -3.87 -14.15
CA CYS A 31 -11.09 -2.83 -13.11
C CYS A 31 -11.05 -1.44 -13.76
N THR A 32 -12.13 -1.03 -14.42
CA THR A 32 -12.16 0.16 -15.30
C THR A 32 -11.92 1.48 -14.58
N SER A 33 -12.18 1.57 -13.26
CA SER A 33 -11.93 2.78 -12.46
C SER A 33 -10.55 2.80 -11.78
N LEU A 34 -9.75 1.72 -11.87
CA LEU A 34 -8.45 1.61 -11.21
C LEU A 34 -7.46 2.63 -11.78
N GLN A 35 -7.00 3.56 -10.94
CA GLN A 35 -6.06 4.62 -11.32
C GLN A 35 -4.63 4.33 -10.88
N ASN A 36 -4.44 3.71 -9.71
CA ASN A 36 -3.14 3.45 -9.13
C ASN A 36 -3.04 2.01 -8.61
N ALA A 37 -1.94 1.35 -8.94
CA ALA A 37 -1.62 0.02 -8.42
C ALA A 37 -0.24 0.04 -7.76
N TYR A 38 -0.20 -0.23 -6.45
CA TYR A 38 1.03 -0.30 -5.66
C TYR A 38 1.36 -1.76 -5.37
N ILE A 39 2.48 -2.22 -5.92
CA ILE A 39 2.91 -3.61 -5.89
C ILE A 39 4.02 -3.79 -4.85
N GLY A 40 3.72 -4.44 -3.74
CA GLY A 40 4.65 -4.63 -2.63
C GLY A 40 5.94 -5.37 -3.01
N SER A 41 7.02 -5.06 -2.29
CA SER A 41 8.39 -5.48 -2.62
C SER A 41 8.65 -6.99 -2.59
N SER A 42 7.75 -7.78 -2.06
CA SER A 42 7.89 -9.25 -2.00
C SER A 42 7.24 -10.00 -3.16
N VAL A 43 6.49 -9.30 -4.02
CA VAL A 43 5.91 -9.93 -5.23
C VAL A 43 7.06 -10.28 -6.16
N SER A 44 7.20 -11.54 -6.51
CA SER A 44 8.27 -12.07 -7.38
C SER A 44 7.75 -12.68 -8.67
N VAL A 45 6.46 -12.95 -8.74
CA VAL A 45 5.81 -13.53 -9.93
C VAL A 45 4.57 -12.73 -10.28
N ILE A 46 4.50 -12.25 -11.52
CA ILE A 46 3.34 -11.58 -12.09
C ILE A 46 2.95 -12.31 -13.38
N LYS A 47 1.69 -12.77 -13.42
CA LYS A 47 1.13 -13.51 -14.56
C LYS A 47 0.57 -12.53 -15.60
N LYS A 48 0.06 -13.09 -16.71
CA LYS A 48 -0.48 -12.31 -17.85
C LYS A 48 -1.77 -11.56 -17.50
N TYR A 49 -2.02 -10.49 -18.24
CA TYR A 49 -3.30 -9.77 -18.31
C TYR A 49 -3.79 -9.20 -16.97
N ILE A 50 -2.89 -8.99 -15.98
CA ILE A 50 -3.31 -8.58 -14.62
C ILE A 50 -4.09 -7.27 -14.60
N PHE A 51 -3.81 -6.31 -15.51
CA PHE A 51 -4.50 -5.03 -15.63
C PHE A 51 -5.18 -4.85 -17.00
N SER A 52 -5.46 -5.95 -17.71
CA SER A 52 -6.17 -5.86 -18.99
C SER A 52 -7.53 -5.19 -18.80
N GLY A 53 -7.85 -4.20 -19.65
CA GLY A 53 -9.10 -3.46 -19.53
C GLY A 53 -9.19 -2.45 -18.38
N CYS A 54 -8.12 -2.19 -17.64
CA CYS A 54 -8.06 -1.12 -16.62
C CYS A 54 -7.88 0.25 -17.30
N THR A 55 -8.93 0.75 -17.94
CA THR A 55 -8.85 1.94 -18.83
C THR A 55 -8.51 3.25 -18.13
N ALA A 56 -8.71 3.35 -16.81
CA ALA A 56 -8.34 4.51 -16.01
C ALA A 56 -6.93 4.44 -15.40
N LEU A 57 -6.18 3.35 -15.60
CA LEU A 57 -4.90 3.11 -14.95
C LEU A 57 -3.84 4.12 -15.40
N LYS A 58 -3.29 4.86 -14.43
CA LYS A 58 -2.27 5.90 -14.63
C LYS A 58 -0.90 5.45 -14.15
N ASN A 59 -0.84 4.79 -13.00
CA ASN A 59 0.40 4.48 -12.33
C ASN A 59 0.43 3.02 -11.86
N ILE A 60 1.51 2.32 -12.18
CA ILE A 60 1.88 1.04 -11.56
C ILE A 60 3.20 1.28 -10.84
N VAL A 61 3.20 1.13 -9.51
CA VAL A 61 4.36 1.42 -8.66
C VAL A 61 4.86 0.14 -8.03
N PHE A 62 6.05 -0.26 -8.39
CA PHE A 62 6.71 -1.44 -7.86
C PHE A 62 7.58 -1.09 -6.65
N GLY A 63 7.53 -1.90 -5.59
CA GLY A 63 8.35 -1.74 -4.39
C GLY A 63 9.65 -2.55 -4.40
N GLY A 64 9.79 -3.50 -5.31
CA GLY A 64 10.90 -4.45 -5.36
C GLY A 64 11.54 -4.61 -6.73
N ASP A 65 12.43 -5.58 -6.80
CA ASP A 65 13.03 -6.05 -8.04
C ASP A 65 12.31 -7.35 -8.50
N TYR A 66 11.92 -7.39 -9.77
CA TYR A 66 11.06 -8.46 -10.29
C TYR A 66 11.74 -9.18 -11.45
N TYR A 67 12.05 -10.45 -11.24
CA TYR A 67 12.76 -11.25 -12.24
C TYR A 67 11.85 -12.17 -13.08
N ASN A 68 10.58 -12.29 -12.77
CA ASN A 68 9.66 -13.25 -13.41
C ASN A 68 8.34 -12.61 -13.86
N PHE A 69 8.43 -11.66 -14.79
CA PHE A 69 7.26 -11.23 -15.55
C PHE A 69 7.02 -12.22 -16.69
N THR A 70 5.83 -12.80 -16.74
CA THR A 70 5.47 -13.64 -17.88
C THR A 70 5.15 -12.82 -19.12
N ASP A 71 4.62 -11.60 -18.94
CA ASP A 71 4.36 -10.66 -20.03
C ASP A 71 3.87 -9.31 -19.46
N LEU A 72 4.77 -8.34 -19.33
CA LEU A 72 4.41 -6.98 -18.94
C LEU A 72 3.77 -6.19 -20.07
N SER A 73 4.04 -6.54 -21.32
CA SER A 73 3.49 -5.84 -22.49
C SER A 73 1.98 -6.03 -22.61
N SER A 74 1.45 -7.15 -22.15
CA SER A 74 0.01 -7.44 -22.11
C SER A 74 -0.70 -6.77 -20.93
N THR A 75 0.04 -6.14 -19.99
CA THR A 75 -0.52 -5.43 -18.84
C THR A 75 -0.57 -3.92 -19.04
N ALA A 76 0.16 -3.41 -20.04
CA ALA A 76 0.27 -1.97 -20.27
C ALA A 76 -1.01 -1.41 -20.92
N VAL A 77 -1.68 -0.53 -20.21
CA VAL A 77 -2.72 0.34 -20.78
C VAL A 77 -2.03 1.56 -21.38
N THR A 78 -2.45 1.99 -22.55
CA THR A 78 -1.87 3.17 -23.22
C THR A 78 -1.90 4.38 -22.28
N GLY A 79 -0.74 5.01 -22.03
CA GLY A 79 -0.61 6.17 -21.16
C GLY A 79 -0.29 5.85 -19.69
N THR A 80 -0.19 4.57 -19.31
CA THR A 80 0.22 4.17 -17.95
C THR A 80 1.72 4.40 -17.76
N TYR A 81 2.10 4.94 -16.59
CA TYR A 81 3.49 5.00 -16.13
C TYR A 81 3.82 3.82 -15.21
N THR A 82 4.97 3.20 -15.43
CA THR A 82 5.51 2.15 -14.57
C THR A 82 6.68 2.69 -13.77
N TYR A 83 6.60 2.61 -12.44
CA TYR A 83 7.63 3.13 -11.53
C TYR A 83 8.34 1.99 -10.81
N TYR A 84 9.65 2.08 -10.71
CA TYR A 84 10.49 1.10 -10.01
C TYR A 84 11.51 1.79 -9.09
N PRO A 85 11.92 1.16 -7.97
CA PRO A 85 12.94 1.74 -7.09
C PRO A 85 14.29 1.89 -7.80
N SER A 86 14.87 3.08 -7.73
CA SER A 86 16.14 3.40 -8.43
C SER A 86 17.30 2.47 -8.09
N LYS A 87 17.32 1.90 -6.88
CA LYS A 87 18.31 0.90 -6.46
C LYS A 87 18.28 -0.41 -7.25
N TYR A 88 17.22 -0.66 -8.03
CA TYR A 88 17.04 -1.85 -8.86
C TYR A 88 17.09 -1.56 -10.36
N ALA A 89 17.61 -0.40 -10.76
CA ALA A 89 17.63 0.06 -12.14
C ALA A 89 18.22 -0.97 -13.12
N ASP A 90 19.28 -1.68 -12.72
CA ASP A 90 19.92 -2.69 -13.57
C ASP A 90 18.98 -3.86 -13.88
N GLY A 91 18.23 -4.35 -12.91
CA GLY A 91 17.23 -5.41 -13.10
C GLY A 91 16.10 -4.98 -14.03
N TRP A 92 15.64 -3.75 -13.88
CA TRP A 92 14.54 -3.20 -14.68
C TRP A 92 14.94 -2.82 -16.12
N SER A 93 16.21 -2.57 -16.40
CA SER A 93 16.72 -2.22 -17.74
C SER A 93 16.48 -3.30 -18.80
N HIS A 94 16.18 -4.54 -18.39
CA HIS A 94 15.91 -5.66 -19.28
C HIS A 94 14.43 -5.74 -19.76
N TYR A 95 13.56 -4.88 -19.24
CA TYR A 95 12.15 -4.87 -19.61
C TYR A 95 11.84 -3.73 -20.56
N ASP A 96 11.37 -4.06 -21.76
CA ASP A 96 10.91 -3.10 -22.77
C ASP A 96 9.46 -2.66 -22.46
N VAL A 97 9.29 -1.91 -21.38
CA VAL A 97 8.00 -1.35 -20.96
C VAL A 97 7.98 0.14 -21.25
N VAL A 98 6.97 0.57 -21.98
CA VAL A 98 6.77 2.00 -22.29
C VAL A 98 6.52 2.81 -21.02
N ASN A 99 7.07 4.03 -20.94
CA ASN A 99 6.91 4.97 -19.83
C ASN A 99 7.45 4.47 -18.47
N MET A 100 8.55 3.74 -18.45
CA MET A 100 9.22 3.37 -17.21
C MET A 100 9.96 4.56 -16.59
N LYS A 101 9.84 4.70 -15.27
CA LYS A 101 10.53 5.72 -14.47
C LYS A 101 11.08 5.13 -13.18
N SER A 102 12.32 5.50 -12.83
CA SER A 102 12.85 5.20 -11.51
C SER A 102 12.37 6.19 -10.46
N TYR A 103 12.20 5.74 -9.23
CA TYR A 103 11.89 6.60 -8.09
C TYR A 103 12.76 6.28 -6.87
N SER A 104 12.95 7.24 -5.99
CA SER A 104 13.66 7.06 -4.73
C SER A 104 12.71 6.41 -3.71
N ALA A 105 12.83 5.09 -3.55
CA ALA A 105 11.95 4.35 -2.66
C ALA A 105 12.28 4.61 -1.18
N PRO A 106 11.28 4.66 -0.28
CA PRO A 106 11.49 4.74 1.15
C PRO A 106 12.36 3.60 1.67
N THR A 107 13.38 3.95 2.45
CA THR A 107 14.27 3.00 3.14
C THR A 107 13.88 2.82 4.60
N SER A 108 13.20 3.81 5.20
CA SER A 108 12.68 3.74 6.55
C SER A 108 11.40 4.56 6.70
N VAL A 109 10.66 4.27 7.75
CA VAL A 109 9.43 4.99 8.14
C VAL A 109 9.50 5.29 9.63
N ALA A 110 8.90 6.41 10.03
CA ALA A 110 8.65 6.75 11.43
C ALA A 110 7.16 7.05 11.61
N ILE A 111 6.60 6.68 12.74
CA ILE A 111 5.24 7.01 13.16
C ILE A 111 5.32 7.89 14.39
N SER A 112 4.54 8.97 14.39
CA SER A 112 4.43 9.90 15.52
C SER A 112 2.99 10.38 15.69
N GLY A 113 2.69 10.92 16.86
CA GLY A 113 1.36 11.40 17.22
C GLY A 113 0.84 10.77 18.50
N THR A 114 -0.43 10.99 18.79
CA THR A 114 -1.10 10.48 19.99
C THR A 114 -1.34 8.98 19.86
N THR A 115 -0.81 8.21 20.80
CA THR A 115 -0.91 6.73 20.83
C THR A 115 -1.81 6.22 21.95
N GLU A 116 -2.58 7.10 22.57
CA GLU A 116 -3.58 6.78 23.59
C GLU A 116 -4.87 7.53 23.30
N ALA A 117 -6.01 6.86 23.48
CA ALA A 117 -7.33 7.45 23.24
C ALA A 117 -8.41 6.75 24.07
N ALA A 118 -9.51 7.47 24.32
CA ALA A 118 -10.72 6.87 24.89
C ALA A 118 -11.52 6.12 23.82
N PRO A 119 -12.37 5.15 24.22
CA PRO A 119 -13.31 4.50 23.30
C PRO A 119 -14.17 5.52 22.54
N GLY A 120 -14.34 5.33 21.25
CA GLY A 120 -15.06 6.24 20.35
C GLY A 120 -14.21 7.36 19.75
N ALA A 121 -13.02 7.64 20.28
CA ALA A 121 -12.15 8.68 19.75
C ALA A 121 -11.58 8.31 18.37
N LYS A 122 -11.35 9.35 17.56
CA LYS A 122 -10.68 9.27 16.25
C LYS A 122 -9.30 9.91 16.37
N VAL A 123 -8.27 9.19 15.92
CA VAL A 123 -6.88 9.63 15.99
C VAL A 123 -6.22 9.49 14.62
N THR A 124 -5.45 10.49 14.23
CA THR A 124 -4.59 10.44 13.05
C THR A 124 -3.14 10.42 13.47
N LEU A 125 -2.39 9.41 13.05
CA LEU A 125 -0.94 9.34 13.25
C LEU A 125 -0.23 9.97 12.04
N LYS A 126 0.88 10.65 12.32
CA LYS A 126 1.76 11.15 11.27
C LYS A 126 2.76 10.05 10.90
N VAL A 127 2.77 9.66 9.63
CA VAL A 127 3.76 8.76 9.05
C VAL A 127 4.75 9.57 8.24
N THR A 128 6.05 9.35 8.45
CA THR A 128 7.13 10.05 7.75
C THR A 128 8.07 9.02 7.15
N ALA A 129 8.29 9.08 5.85
CA ALA A 129 9.23 8.21 5.15
C ALA A 129 10.56 8.90 4.87
N THR A 130 11.65 8.14 4.82
CA THR A 130 12.99 8.60 4.49
C THR A 130 13.52 7.82 3.29
N PRO A 131 14.10 8.50 2.27
CA PRO A 131 14.28 9.94 2.16
C PRO A 131 12.96 10.68 1.97
N ALA A 132 12.88 11.91 2.47
CA ALA A 132 11.70 12.75 2.31
C ALA A 132 11.57 13.29 0.87
N GLY A 133 10.34 13.56 0.42
CA GLY A 133 10.08 14.24 -0.86
C GLY A 133 10.13 13.36 -2.11
N GLY A 134 10.25 12.05 -1.99
CA GLY A 134 10.08 11.13 -3.11
C GLY A 134 8.62 11.05 -3.60
N GLU A 135 8.42 10.78 -4.89
CA GLU A 135 7.11 10.80 -5.56
C GLU A 135 6.06 9.90 -4.87
N PHE A 136 6.49 8.78 -4.26
CA PHE A 136 5.60 7.82 -3.58
C PHE A 136 5.93 7.64 -2.09
N ASN A 137 6.64 8.58 -1.47
CA ASN A 137 7.03 8.48 -0.06
C ASN A 137 5.83 8.62 0.90
N ASN A 138 4.73 9.21 0.44
CA ASN A 138 3.49 9.33 1.19
C ASN A 138 2.52 8.16 0.94
N VAL A 139 2.92 7.17 0.12
CA VAL A 139 2.11 5.98 -0.14
C VAL A 139 2.44 4.91 0.88
N TYR A 140 1.55 4.75 1.83
CA TYR A 140 1.63 3.73 2.87
C TYR A 140 0.23 3.25 3.25
N VAL A 141 0.16 2.07 3.85
CA VAL A 141 -1.06 1.56 4.49
C VAL A 141 -0.80 1.37 5.98
N LEU A 142 -1.81 1.68 6.79
CA LEU A 142 -1.82 1.38 8.20
C LEU A 142 -2.55 0.05 8.46
N LYS A 143 -2.08 -0.70 9.45
CA LYS A 143 -2.71 -1.95 9.89
C LYS A 143 -2.72 -2.04 11.39
N SER A 144 -3.87 -2.37 11.95
CA SER A 144 -4.02 -2.72 13.37
C SER A 144 -3.83 -4.23 13.57
N SER A 145 -3.09 -4.63 14.59
CA SER A 145 -2.96 -6.04 14.99
C SER A 145 -4.25 -6.57 15.64
N ASN A 146 -5.08 -5.69 16.19
CA ASN A 146 -6.37 -6.03 16.79
C ASN A 146 -7.42 -4.97 16.46
N PRO A 147 -8.19 -5.13 15.36
CA PRO A 147 -9.21 -4.18 14.95
C PRO A 147 -10.38 -4.02 15.94
N ASN A 148 -10.56 -4.96 16.88
CA ASN A 148 -11.57 -4.85 17.91
C ASN A 148 -11.18 -3.82 19.00
N VAL A 149 -9.89 -3.60 19.22
CA VAL A 149 -9.38 -2.55 20.12
C VAL A 149 -9.32 -1.22 19.38
N ALA A 150 -8.69 -1.18 18.21
CA ALA A 150 -8.69 0.00 17.34
C ALA A 150 -8.70 -0.43 15.86
N SER A 151 -9.67 0.04 15.11
CA SER A 151 -9.74 -0.17 13.65
C SER A 151 -9.17 1.03 12.90
N ILE A 152 -8.90 0.82 11.62
CA ILE A 152 -8.41 1.86 10.70
C ILE A 152 -9.44 2.00 9.59
N SER A 153 -9.89 3.23 9.33
CA SER A 153 -10.77 3.58 8.21
C SER A 153 -9.96 3.77 6.91
N ASP A 154 -10.64 3.83 5.78
CA ASP A 154 -10.02 3.92 4.45
C ASP A 154 -9.17 5.19 4.28
N ASP A 155 -9.46 6.26 5.01
CA ASP A 155 -8.68 7.51 5.05
C ASP A 155 -7.46 7.46 6.00
N GLY A 156 -7.20 6.31 6.62
CA GLY A 156 -6.10 6.12 7.58
C GLY A 156 -6.40 6.61 8.99
N THR A 157 -7.64 7.04 9.29
CA THR A 157 -8.03 7.42 10.65
C THR A 157 -8.15 6.19 11.54
N ILE A 158 -7.53 6.24 12.73
CA ILE A 158 -7.65 5.21 13.77
C ILE A 158 -8.91 5.50 14.58
N ILE A 159 -9.77 4.51 14.71
CA ILE A 159 -11.00 4.56 15.51
C ILE A 159 -10.79 3.67 16.72
N ALA A 160 -10.67 4.28 17.90
CA ALA A 160 -10.61 3.59 19.19
C ALA A 160 -11.96 2.92 19.46
N ARG A 161 -11.99 1.60 19.68
CA ARG A 161 -13.27 0.85 19.82
C ARG A 161 -13.49 0.34 21.23
N ALA A 162 -12.59 -0.47 21.73
CA ALA A 162 -12.69 -1.09 23.05
C ALA A 162 -11.38 -0.92 23.81
N THR A 163 -11.48 -0.84 25.14
CA THR A 163 -10.29 -0.78 26.01
C THR A 163 -9.35 -1.94 25.74
N GLY A 164 -8.06 -1.64 25.70
CA GLY A 164 -7.02 -2.61 25.41
C GLY A 164 -5.82 -2.00 24.72
N ILE A 165 -4.94 -2.87 24.25
CA ILE A 165 -3.71 -2.50 23.55
C ILE A 165 -3.68 -3.18 22.17
N THR A 166 -3.27 -2.43 21.17
CA THR A 166 -3.02 -2.95 19.82
C THR A 166 -1.74 -2.33 19.25
N THR A 167 -1.18 -2.96 18.23
CA THR A 167 -0.04 -2.41 17.48
C THR A 167 -0.55 -1.86 16.16
N ILE A 168 -0.24 -0.59 15.90
CA ILE A 168 -0.49 0.04 14.59
C ILE A 168 0.83 0.02 13.81
N THR A 169 0.80 -0.55 12.61
CA THR A 169 1.97 -0.66 11.74
C THR A 169 1.70 0.06 10.43
N ALA A 170 2.63 0.92 10.00
CA ALA A 170 2.68 1.51 8.68
C ALA A 170 3.57 0.67 7.77
N TYR A 171 3.14 0.43 6.53
CA TYR A 171 3.90 -0.28 5.51
C TYR A 171 3.96 0.56 4.24
N THR A 172 5.14 0.70 3.67
CA THR A 172 5.33 1.31 2.34
C THR A 172 5.39 0.24 1.24
N VAL A 173 5.27 0.67 -0.01
CA VAL A 173 5.41 -0.21 -1.20
C VAL A 173 6.77 -0.90 -1.22
N SER A 174 7.85 -0.18 -0.85
CA SER A 174 9.22 -0.70 -0.83
C SER A 174 9.51 -1.70 0.29
N GLY A 175 8.57 -1.93 1.20
CA GLY A 175 8.72 -2.85 2.33
C GLY A 175 9.23 -2.21 3.62
N ALA A 176 9.59 -0.92 3.60
CA ALA A 176 9.90 -0.22 4.84
C ALA A 176 8.66 -0.17 5.73
N SER A 177 8.83 -0.40 7.03
CA SER A 177 7.73 -0.40 7.98
C SER A 177 8.15 0.11 9.35
N ALA A 178 7.17 0.63 10.09
CA ALA A 178 7.33 1.02 11.49
C ALA A 178 6.05 0.68 12.27
N SER A 179 6.18 0.50 13.56
CA SER A 179 5.07 0.16 14.45
C SER A 179 5.07 1.00 15.70
N VAL A 180 3.88 1.32 16.19
CA VAL A 180 3.68 1.92 17.51
C VAL A 180 2.64 1.13 18.29
N THR A 181 2.81 1.08 19.61
CA THR A 181 1.78 0.58 20.51
C THR A 181 0.69 1.64 20.65
N PHE A 182 -0.55 1.25 20.48
CA PHE A 182 -1.71 2.12 20.65
C PHE A 182 -2.61 1.59 21.77
N SER A 183 -2.89 2.43 22.75
CA SER A 183 -3.68 2.09 23.93
C SER A 183 -5.05 2.73 23.85
N VAL A 184 -6.08 1.95 24.09
CA VAL A 184 -7.44 2.46 24.31
C VAL A 184 -7.74 2.34 25.81
N THR A 185 -7.85 3.47 26.49
CA THR A 185 -8.08 3.56 27.95
C THR A 185 -9.43 4.23 28.22
N PRO A 186 -10.13 3.89 29.31
CA PRO A 186 -11.36 4.59 29.69
C PRO A 186 -11.09 6.09 29.92
N ASP A 187 -12.08 6.90 29.63
CA ASP A 187 -12.02 8.31 30.07
C ASP A 187 -11.74 8.40 31.54
N LYS A 188 -10.74 9.21 31.90
CA LYS A 188 -10.49 9.51 33.30
C LYS A 188 -11.73 10.20 33.85
N PRO A 189 -12.34 9.73 34.98
CA PRO A 189 -13.43 10.45 35.59
C PRO A 189 -12.98 11.89 35.87
N GLN A 190 -13.70 12.86 35.34
CA GLN A 190 -13.50 14.24 35.75
C GLN A 190 -13.94 14.30 37.24
N ASN A 191 -13.02 14.67 38.14
CA ASN A 191 -13.36 14.92 39.52
C ASN A 191 -14.43 16.01 39.52
N LEU A 192 -15.65 15.63 39.87
CA LEU A 192 -16.69 16.60 40.24
C LEU A 192 -16.23 17.31 41.50
N THR A 193 -15.74 18.53 41.36
CA THR A 193 -15.49 19.47 42.48
C THR A 193 -16.79 20.15 42.85
#